data_f5d5c3459bd50f57c5f1e4bfedd0cf37
#
_entry.id   f5d5c3459bd50f57c5f1e4bfedd0cf37
#
_cell.length_a   1.000
_cell.length_b   1.000
_cell.length_c   1.000
_cell.angle_alpha   90.00
_cell.angle_beta   90.00
_cell.angle_gamma   90.00
#
_symmetry.space_group_name_H-M   'P 1'
#
loop_
_entity.id
_entity.type
_entity.pdbx_description
1 polymer ?
#
loop_
_entity_poly.entity_id
_entity_poly.type
_entity_poly.pdbx_seq_one_letter_code
_entity_poly.pdbx_strand_id
1 'polypeptide(L)'
;MSFEKEFKTYLIKSNKNVSEISLINGVSLNNYDNKFNIISSKKIISGSQGFADTYFDIDKNDSIYGLINSKRGSLIYIYSNDQYIIKTDILTFNGRKNSVKFPYIKKFPHNIIHVFFYLVNVSKTNYCTLFHFYYDGTTWYKSTISTLNYFLLTNFSVSWDNDIPTIFFLKKINKCSEIFLSNFNLADKKWTEAIPITMTKREKVYLSILKTTNKQYHITFAEANNNKYYCMYFNEATDNISVLNHQYIHLNKKTICSFPNLLVKNSTLYLQWIEGTVLLTCKSKNSGKTWSTPLENNQADFKPF
;
A
#
# COMPACT_ATOMS: atom_id res chain seq x y z
N MET A 1 3.36 7.68 -24.81
CA MET A 1 3.07 8.40 -23.55
C MET A 1 3.89 7.73 -22.47
N SER A 2 4.82 8.43 -21.85
CA SER A 2 5.56 7.85 -20.72
C SER A 2 4.67 7.93 -19.48
N PHE A 3 4.54 6.84 -18.73
CA PHE A 3 3.82 6.76 -17.47
C PHE A 3 4.37 7.71 -16.38
N GLU A 4 5.44 8.41 -16.63
CA GLU A 4 6.18 9.25 -15.69
C GLU A 4 5.65 10.69 -15.57
N LYS A 5 4.66 11.11 -16.34
CA LYS A 5 4.26 12.53 -16.37
C LYS A 5 3.03 12.91 -15.57
N GLU A 6 2.21 11.98 -15.09
CA GLU A 6 0.98 12.32 -14.37
C GLU A 6 0.82 11.48 -13.09
N PHE A 7 1.46 11.93 -12.02
CA PHE A 7 1.25 11.36 -10.68
C PHE A 7 -0.07 11.87 -10.10
N LYS A 8 -1.15 11.10 -10.25
CA LYS A 8 -2.49 11.45 -9.80
C LYS A 8 -3.13 10.31 -9.03
N THR A 9 -3.80 10.63 -7.92
CA THR A 9 -4.67 9.73 -7.17
C THR A 9 -6.10 10.25 -7.25
N TYR A 10 -7.06 9.40 -7.61
CA TYR A 10 -8.46 9.78 -7.70
C TYR A 10 -9.24 9.18 -6.53
N LEU A 11 -10.03 10.01 -5.85
CA LEU A 11 -10.90 9.65 -4.75
C LEU A 11 -12.34 9.94 -5.16
N ILE A 12 -13.19 8.92 -5.09
CA ILE A 12 -14.59 9.03 -5.52
C ILE A 12 -15.46 9.30 -4.29
N LYS A 13 -16.19 10.41 -4.29
CA LYS A 13 -17.14 10.79 -3.25
C LYS A 13 -18.44 10.01 -3.37
N SER A 14 -19.24 9.98 -2.29
CA SER A 14 -20.55 9.30 -2.23
C SER A 14 -21.53 9.83 -3.28
N ASN A 15 -21.47 11.13 -3.62
CA ASN A 15 -22.27 11.79 -4.64
C ASN A 15 -21.73 11.62 -6.07
N LYS A 16 -20.73 10.74 -6.27
CA LYS A 16 -20.01 10.49 -7.52
C LYS A 16 -19.13 11.65 -8.02
N ASN A 17 -18.96 12.70 -7.26
CA ASN A 17 -17.94 13.70 -7.53
C ASN A 17 -16.54 13.07 -7.33
N VAL A 18 -15.55 13.64 -8.00
CA VAL A 18 -14.18 13.11 -7.96
C VAL A 18 -13.24 14.15 -7.36
N SER A 19 -12.41 13.71 -6.46
CA SER A 19 -11.28 14.49 -5.97
C SER A 19 -9.97 13.90 -6.51
N GLU A 20 -9.20 14.71 -7.21
CA GLU A 20 -7.89 14.36 -7.75
C GLU A 20 -6.81 14.94 -6.86
N ILE A 21 -5.92 14.10 -6.39
CA ILE A 21 -4.65 14.53 -5.77
C ILE A 21 -3.59 14.47 -6.86
N SER A 22 -3.10 15.63 -7.28
CA SER A 22 -2.02 15.75 -8.25
C SER A 22 -0.70 16.05 -7.56
N LEU A 23 0.36 15.33 -7.93
CA LEU A 23 1.72 15.49 -7.39
C LEU A 23 2.63 16.33 -8.31
N ILE A 24 2.06 16.95 -9.34
CA ILE A 24 2.80 17.76 -10.31
C ILE A 24 3.14 19.14 -9.68
N ASN A 25 4.42 19.45 -9.57
CA ASN A 25 4.93 20.70 -8.97
C ASN A 25 4.47 20.93 -7.52
N GLY A 26 4.23 19.87 -6.79
CA GLY A 26 3.73 19.85 -5.42
C GLY A 26 2.54 18.95 -5.26
N VAL A 27 1.81 19.09 -4.18
CA VAL A 27 0.55 18.39 -3.95
C VAL A 27 -0.60 19.38 -4.10
N SER A 28 -1.52 19.07 -5.01
CA SER A 28 -2.74 19.84 -5.26
C SER A 28 -3.97 18.95 -5.13
N LEU A 29 -5.04 19.52 -4.61
CA LEU A 29 -6.37 18.89 -4.54
C LEU A 29 -7.28 19.59 -5.54
N ASN A 30 -7.74 18.86 -6.55
CA ASN A 30 -8.68 19.31 -7.56
C ASN A 30 -9.99 18.56 -7.37
N ASN A 31 -11.09 19.28 -7.23
CA ASN A 31 -12.42 18.67 -7.12
C ASN A 31 -13.18 18.86 -8.42
N TYR A 32 -13.84 17.80 -8.87
CA TYR A 32 -14.64 17.72 -10.07
C TYR A 32 -16.06 17.27 -9.74
N ASP A 33 -17.03 17.77 -10.49
CA ASP A 33 -18.38 17.23 -10.47
C ASP A 33 -18.45 15.85 -11.15
N ASN A 34 -19.64 15.24 -11.16
CA ASN A 34 -19.87 13.94 -11.80
C ASN A 34 -19.80 13.98 -13.34
N LYS A 35 -19.63 15.17 -13.95
CA LYS A 35 -19.40 15.39 -15.38
C LYS A 35 -17.95 15.80 -15.67
N PHE A 36 -17.07 15.72 -14.66
CA PHE A 36 -15.66 16.13 -14.74
C PHE A 36 -15.41 17.63 -14.99
N ASN A 37 -16.36 18.51 -14.63
CA ASN A 37 -16.10 19.95 -14.58
C ASN A 37 -15.39 20.29 -13.28
N ILE A 38 -14.40 21.18 -13.34
CA ILE A 38 -13.64 21.63 -12.16
C ILE A 38 -14.57 22.47 -11.25
N ILE A 39 -14.75 22.00 -10.00
CA ILE A 39 -15.44 22.74 -8.94
C ILE A 39 -14.46 23.63 -8.19
N SER A 40 -13.30 23.10 -7.86
CA SER A 40 -12.25 23.83 -7.11
C SER A 40 -10.88 23.23 -7.34
N SER A 41 -9.85 24.05 -7.18
CA SER A 41 -8.45 23.63 -7.18
C SER A 41 -7.72 24.35 -6.06
N LYS A 42 -7.02 23.58 -5.20
CA LYS A 42 -6.25 24.13 -4.07
C LYS A 42 -4.87 23.48 -4.01
N LYS A 43 -3.84 24.28 -3.97
CA LYS A 43 -2.46 23.81 -3.73
C LYS A 43 -2.26 23.55 -2.25
N ILE A 44 -1.90 22.30 -1.90
CA ILE A 44 -1.66 21.88 -0.52
C ILE A 44 -0.23 22.17 -0.12
N ILE A 45 0.73 21.72 -0.92
CA ILE A 45 2.18 21.87 -0.65
C ILE A 45 2.92 22.14 -1.96
N SER A 46 3.98 22.94 -1.89
CA SER A 46 4.89 23.17 -3.02
C SER A 46 6.08 22.24 -2.98
N GLY A 47 6.69 21.97 -4.14
CA GLY A 47 7.85 21.12 -4.29
C GLY A 47 7.49 19.72 -4.78
N SER A 48 8.40 19.08 -5.51
CA SER A 48 8.21 17.76 -6.11
C SER A 48 8.00 16.70 -5.04
N GLN A 49 6.99 15.88 -5.20
CA GLN A 49 6.66 14.71 -4.38
C GLN A 49 6.53 13.48 -5.30
N GLY A 50 6.82 12.30 -4.75
CA GLY A 50 6.60 11.03 -5.45
C GLY A 50 5.49 10.22 -4.79
N PHE A 51 5.02 9.17 -5.46
CA PHE A 51 4.03 8.25 -4.86
C PHE A 51 4.51 7.63 -3.55
N ALA A 52 5.79 7.30 -3.45
CA ALA A 52 6.36 6.76 -2.22
C ALA A 52 6.45 7.79 -1.07
N ASP A 53 6.13 9.05 -1.33
CA ASP A 53 6.19 10.15 -0.36
C ASP A 53 4.80 10.59 0.13
N THR A 54 3.73 10.05 -0.44
CA THR A 54 2.36 10.50 -0.17
C THR A 54 1.39 9.34 -0.09
N TYR A 55 0.31 9.54 0.66
CA TYR A 55 -0.86 8.66 0.68
C TYR A 55 -2.11 9.49 0.97
N PHE A 56 -3.21 9.21 0.28
CA PHE A 56 -4.50 9.85 0.51
C PHE A 56 -5.63 8.82 0.44
N ASP A 57 -6.64 9.02 1.28
CA ASP A 57 -7.86 8.23 1.32
C ASP A 57 -9.05 9.15 1.62
N ILE A 58 -10.26 8.61 1.53
CA ILE A 58 -11.53 9.32 1.78
C ILE A 58 -12.35 8.55 2.81
N ASP A 59 -12.98 9.24 3.75
CA ASP A 59 -13.86 8.63 4.72
C ASP A 59 -15.33 8.59 4.23
N LYS A 60 -16.19 7.92 5.00
CA LYS A 60 -17.64 7.80 4.69
C LYS A 60 -18.41 9.14 4.63
N ASN A 61 -17.82 10.21 5.13
CA ASN A 61 -18.38 11.56 5.12
C ASN A 61 -17.78 12.41 3.98
N ASP A 62 -17.12 11.78 3.02
CA ASP A 62 -16.45 12.42 1.89
C ASP A 62 -15.30 13.36 2.29
N SER A 63 -14.81 13.25 3.55
CA SER A 63 -13.64 13.99 3.98
C SER A 63 -12.38 13.27 3.53
N ILE A 64 -11.45 14.03 2.94
CA ILE A 64 -10.17 13.53 2.46
C ILE A 64 -9.15 13.66 3.58
N TYR A 65 -8.38 12.62 3.79
CA TYR A 65 -7.27 12.62 4.71
C TYR A 65 -6.05 11.96 4.06
N GLY A 66 -4.86 12.35 4.50
CA GLY A 66 -3.66 11.81 3.91
C GLY A 66 -2.40 12.21 4.64
N LEU A 67 -1.29 11.75 4.09
CA LEU A 67 0.06 11.98 4.58
C LEU A 67 0.94 12.48 3.46
N ILE A 68 1.80 13.43 3.78
CA ILE A 68 2.82 13.95 2.86
C ILE A 68 4.16 13.97 3.59
N ASN A 69 5.16 13.31 3.03
CA ASN A 69 6.54 13.45 3.46
C ASN A 69 7.11 14.77 2.93
N SER A 70 7.35 15.71 3.82
CA SER A 70 7.98 16.98 3.46
C SER A 70 9.49 16.80 3.28
N LYS A 71 10.05 17.29 2.18
CA LYS A 71 11.51 17.34 1.98
C LYS A 71 12.26 18.11 3.06
N ARG A 72 11.55 18.91 3.86
CA ARG A 72 12.11 19.68 4.98
C ARG A 72 12.27 18.85 6.26
N GLY A 73 11.82 17.60 6.28
CA GLY A 73 11.97 16.69 7.41
C GLY A 73 10.77 16.64 8.33
N SER A 74 9.56 16.66 7.76
CA SER A 74 8.33 16.37 8.51
C SER A 74 7.40 15.44 7.75
N LEU A 75 6.64 14.63 8.46
CA LEU A 75 5.48 13.90 7.97
C LEU A 75 4.24 14.70 8.33
N ILE A 76 3.57 15.22 7.32
CA ILE A 76 2.42 16.12 7.45
C ILE A 76 1.15 15.32 7.28
N TYR A 77 0.28 15.36 8.29
CA TYR A 77 -1.11 14.91 8.19
C TYR A 77 -1.94 16.00 7.53
N ILE A 78 -2.74 15.61 6.56
CA ILE A 78 -3.70 16.45 5.85
C ILE A 78 -5.11 15.95 6.17
N TYR A 79 -5.98 16.88 6.51
CA TYR A 79 -7.42 16.66 6.53
C TYR A 79 -8.10 17.74 5.72
N SER A 80 -9.00 17.38 4.83
CA SER A 80 -9.75 18.31 3.99
C SER A 80 -11.21 17.88 3.92
N ASN A 81 -12.08 18.83 4.14
CA ASN A 81 -13.48 18.76 3.76
C ASN A 81 -13.79 19.87 2.74
N ASP A 82 -15.07 20.04 2.39
CA ASP A 82 -15.46 21.05 1.38
C ASP A 82 -15.19 22.50 1.83
N GLN A 83 -15.03 22.74 3.12
CA GLN A 83 -14.87 24.09 3.70
C GLN A 83 -13.40 24.47 3.93
N TYR A 84 -12.58 23.56 4.49
CA TYR A 84 -11.22 23.87 4.92
C TYR A 84 -10.24 22.72 4.72
N ILE A 85 -8.95 23.06 4.76
CA ILE A 85 -7.83 22.11 4.79
C ILE A 85 -7.02 22.36 6.06
N ILE A 86 -6.84 21.33 6.87
CA ILE A 86 -5.95 21.30 8.03
C ILE A 86 -4.66 20.60 7.67
N LYS A 87 -3.54 21.13 8.14
CA LYS A 87 -2.19 20.54 8.02
C LYS A 87 -1.57 20.47 9.40
N THR A 88 -1.10 19.29 9.77
CA THR A 88 -0.46 19.07 11.08
C THR A 88 0.78 18.21 10.92
N ASP A 89 1.91 18.67 11.44
CA ASP A 89 3.13 17.86 11.49
C ASP A 89 2.98 16.80 12.57
N ILE A 90 2.91 15.52 12.19
CA ILE A 90 2.79 14.40 13.14
C ILE A 90 4.13 13.78 13.49
N LEU A 91 5.16 14.05 12.70
CA LEU A 91 6.54 13.65 12.95
C LEU A 91 7.49 14.70 12.35
N THR A 92 8.50 15.08 13.11
CA THR A 92 9.64 15.85 12.64
C THR A 92 10.92 15.02 12.71
N PHE A 93 11.78 15.13 11.71
CA PHE A 93 13.02 14.39 11.61
C PHE A 93 14.08 15.20 10.84
N ASN A 94 15.34 14.77 10.93
CA ASN A 94 16.40 15.40 10.13
C ASN A 94 16.29 14.97 8.67
N GLY A 95 15.71 15.81 7.81
CA GLY A 95 15.48 15.52 6.38
C GLY A 95 16.74 15.35 5.53
N ARG A 96 17.92 15.73 6.05
CA ARG A 96 19.21 15.43 5.39
C ARG A 96 19.69 14.01 5.66
N LYS A 97 19.30 13.43 6.80
CA LYS A 97 19.71 12.08 7.23
C LYS A 97 18.64 11.02 7.01
N ASN A 98 17.38 11.41 7.04
CA ASN A 98 16.25 10.50 6.99
C ASN A 98 15.20 10.95 5.98
N SER A 99 14.45 9.99 5.47
CA SER A 99 13.28 10.23 4.60
C SER A 99 12.17 9.25 4.96
N VAL A 100 10.94 9.72 5.01
CA VAL A 100 9.76 8.86 5.13
C VAL A 100 9.42 8.30 3.74
N LYS A 101 9.14 7.00 3.66
CA LYS A 101 8.71 6.31 2.44
C LYS A 101 7.48 5.46 2.71
N PHE A 102 6.61 5.37 1.70
CA PHE A 102 5.35 4.63 1.73
C PHE A 102 4.50 4.97 2.96
N PRO A 103 4.24 6.26 3.24
CA PRO A 103 3.32 6.60 4.32
C PRO A 103 1.94 6.04 3.99
N TYR A 104 1.27 5.48 5.00
CA TYR A 104 -0.08 4.95 4.89
C TYR A 104 -0.88 5.36 6.11
N ILE A 105 -2.11 5.79 5.93
CA ILE A 105 -3.02 6.17 7.01
C ILE A 105 -4.37 5.50 6.84
N LYS A 106 -4.95 5.04 7.94
CA LYS A 106 -6.32 4.57 8.00
C LYS A 106 -7.02 5.20 9.20
N LYS A 107 -8.18 5.78 8.93
CA LYS A 107 -9.06 6.38 9.94
C LYS A 107 -10.29 5.50 10.14
N PHE A 108 -10.62 5.26 11.41
CA PHE A 108 -11.78 4.49 11.83
C PHE A 108 -12.76 5.37 12.62
N PRO A 109 -13.98 4.89 12.94
CA PRO A 109 -14.89 5.55 13.85
C PRO A 109 -14.22 5.90 15.20
N HIS A 110 -14.82 6.83 15.96
CA HIS A 110 -14.29 7.29 17.24
C HIS A 110 -12.91 7.94 17.20
N ASN A 111 -12.55 8.51 16.03
CA ASN A 111 -11.24 9.14 15.79
C ASN A 111 -10.03 8.22 15.95
N ILE A 112 -10.21 6.92 15.86
CA ILE A 112 -9.08 5.98 15.83
C ILE A 112 -8.31 6.19 14.52
N ILE A 113 -6.99 6.36 14.62
CA ILE A 113 -6.12 6.59 13.46
C ILE A 113 -4.88 5.71 13.55
N HIS A 114 -4.57 5.03 12.48
CA HIS A 114 -3.33 4.29 12.32
C HIS A 114 -2.49 4.90 11.21
N VAL A 115 -1.23 5.15 11.48
CA VAL A 115 -0.25 5.67 10.53
C VAL A 115 0.94 4.71 10.47
N PHE A 116 1.30 4.29 9.26
CA PHE A 116 2.44 3.42 9.00
C PHE A 116 3.40 4.10 8.02
N PHE A 117 4.69 3.88 8.19
CA PHE A 117 5.69 4.37 7.25
C PHE A 117 7.05 3.71 7.47
N TYR A 118 7.87 3.71 6.43
CA TYR A 118 9.30 3.47 6.59
C TYR A 118 10.02 4.79 6.86
N LEU A 119 10.90 4.79 7.86
CA LEU A 119 11.91 5.83 8.03
C LEU A 119 13.23 5.28 7.49
N VAL A 120 13.63 5.79 6.33
CA VAL A 120 14.83 5.37 5.61
C VAL A 120 15.99 6.27 6.02
N ASN A 121 17.13 5.68 6.38
CA ASN A 121 18.36 6.42 6.58
C ASN A 121 19.04 6.66 5.23
N VAL A 122 19.12 7.92 4.80
CA VAL A 122 19.68 8.30 3.49
C VAL A 122 21.18 7.99 3.39
N SER A 123 21.91 7.99 4.51
CA SER A 123 23.35 7.71 4.55
C SER A 123 23.66 6.21 4.60
N LYS A 124 22.70 5.38 5.03
CA LYS A 124 22.83 3.93 5.10
C LYS A 124 21.89 3.32 4.09
N THR A 125 22.39 3.06 2.89
CA THR A 125 21.64 2.42 1.84
C THR A 125 21.12 1.05 2.28
N ASN A 126 19.93 0.69 1.83
CA ASN A 126 19.29 -0.61 2.09
C ASN A 126 18.93 -0.89 3.56
N TYR A 127 18.73 0.17 4.36
CA TYR A 127 18.36 0.05 5.77
C TYR A 127 17.23 1.03 6.14
N CYS A 128 16.18 0.52 6.76
CA CYS A 128 15.06 1.34 7.22
C CYS A 128 14.39 0.75 8.47
N THR A 129 13.57 1.55 9.11
CA THR A 129 12.71 1.14 10.22
C THR A 129 11.26 1.34 9.85
N LEU A 130 10.44 0.30 10.04
CA LEU A 130 9.00 0.33 9.87
C LEU A 130 8.36 0.77 11.17
N PHE A 131 7.65 1.89 11.11
CA PHE A 131 6.97 2.51 12.25
C PHE A 131 5.47 2.38 12.15
N HIS A 132 4.83 2.37 13.32
CA HIS A 132 3.40 2.52 13.50
C HIS A 132 3.12 3.60 14.55
N PHE A 133 2.28 4.56 14.19
CA PHE A 133 1.69 5.53 15.11
C PHE A 133 0.20 5.25 15.21
N TYR A 134 -0.27 5.08 16.43
CA TYR A 134 -1.65 4.76 16.74
C TYR A 134 -2.27 5.85 17.62
N TYR A 135 -3.38 6.41 17.18
CA TYR A 135 -4.19 7.36 17.94
C TYR A 135 -5.49 6.68 18.36
N ASP A 136 -5.74 6.58 19.66
CA ASP A 136 -6.91 5.90 20.23
C ASP A 136 -8.14 6.81 20.40
N GLY A 137 -8.10 8.02 19.82
CA GLY A 137 -9.10 9.07 20.01
C GLY A 137 -8.68 10.12 21.04
N THR A 138 -7.68 9.84 21.87
CA THR A 138 -7.17 10.72 22.95
C THR A 138 -5.65 10.91 22.91
N THR A 139 -4.91 9.82 22.74
CA THR A 139 -3.45 9.79 22.89
C THR A 139 -2.78 9.10 21.70
N TRP A 140 -1.61 9.61 21.30
CA TRP A 140 -0.75 9.00 20.31
C TRP A 140 0.23 8.02 20.93
N TYR A 141 0.25 6.80 20.42
CA TYR A 141 1.21 5.74 20.74
C TYR A 141 2.13 5.52 19.53
N LYS A 142 3.42 5.40 19.79
CA LYS A 142 4.43 5.22 18.74
C LYS A 142 5.17 3.92 18.98
N SER A 143 5.24 3.07 17.98
CA SER A 143 5.92 1.79 18.05
C SER A 143 6.77 1.52 16.83
N THR A 144 7.86 0.80 17.03
CA THR A 144 8.66 0.19 15.97
C THR A 144 8.15 -1.21 15.72
N ILE A 145 7.81 -1.52 14.47
CA ILE A 145 7.38 -2.87 14.08
C ILE A 145 8.61 -3.74 13.80
N SER A 146 9.50 -3.24 12.94
CA SER A 146 10.73 -3.96 12.58
C SER A 146 11.77 -3.02 12.03
N THR A 147 13.03 -3.38 12.23
CA THR A 147 14.15 -2.80 11.50
C THR A 147 14.55 -3.76 10.40
N LEU A 148 14.73 -3.27 9.20
CA LEU A 148 14.87 -4.09 7.99
C LEU A 148 16.11 -3.72 7.20
N ASN A 149 16.73 -4.75 6.61
CA ASN A 149 17.51 -4.62 5.39
C ASN A 149 16.63 -5.00 4.19
N TYR A 150 16.82 -4.36 3.05
CA TYR A 150 16.06 -4.62 1.82
C TYR A 150 16.97 -4.63 0.59
N PHE A 151 16.53 -5.30 -0.45
CA PHE A 151 17.16 -5.21 -1.78
C PHE A 151 16.57 -4.04 -2.57
N LEU A 152 15.26 -4.05 -2.74
CA LEU A 152 14.45 -2.97 -3.28
C LEU A 152 13.40 -2.61 -2.23
N LEU A 153 13.34 -1.35 -1.81
CA LEU A 153 12.29 -0.91 -0.90
C LEU A 153 10.97 -0.82 -1.66
N THR A 154 10.04 -1.71 -1.29
CA THR A 154 8.68 -1.72 -1.79
C THR A 154 7.72 -1.40 -0.66
N ASN A 155 6.44 -1.16 -1.00
CA ASN A 155 5.41 -0.97 0.00
C ASN A 155 5.26 -2.19 0.92
N PHE A 156 4.73 -1.96 2.11
CA PHE A 156 4.11 -2.97 2.96
C PHE A 156 2.61 -3.07 2.64
N SER A 157 1.95 -4.09 3.15
CA SER A 157 0.50 -4.25 3.05
C SER A 157 -0.11 -4.41 4.44
N VAL A 158 -1.23 -3.75 4.70
CA VAL A 158 -1.95 -3.83 5.97
C VAL A 158 -3.30 -4.48 5.75
N SER A 159 -3.58 -5.51 6.51
CA SER A 159 -4.89 -6.15 6.58
C SER A 159 -5.57 -5.78 7.90
N TRP A 160 -6.88 -5.70 7.90
CA TRP A 160 -7.66 -5.22 9.03
C TRP A 160 -8.63 -6.28 9.54
N ASP A 161 -8.73 -6.39 10.86
CA ASP A 161 -9.82 -7.06 11.56
C ASP A 161 -10.53 -6.00 12.41
N ASN A 162 -11.63 -5.45 11.91
CA ASN A 162 -12.20 -4.19 12.36
C ASN A 162 -11.14 -3.06 12.31
N ASP A 163 -10.67 -2.58 13.45
CA ASP A 163 -9.61 -1.57 13.58
C ASP A 163 -8.26 -2.14 14.01
N ILE A 164 -8.14 -3.47 14.10
CA ILE A 164 -6.89 -4.13 14.50
C ILE A 164 -6.07 -4.51 13.25
N PRO A 165 -4.86 -3.96 13.08
CA PRO A 165 -4.04 -4.24 11.92
C PRO A 165 -3.18 -5.50 12.07
N THR A 166 -3.06 -6.21 10.95
CA THR A 166 -1.99 -7.16 10.68
C THR A 166 -1.15 -6.60 9.54
N ILE A 167 0.17 -6.52 9.70
CA ILE A 167 1.05 -5.96 8.69
C ILE A 167 1.92 -7.03 8.04
N PHE A 168 2.08 -6.91 6.73
CA PHE A 168 2.94 -7.75 5.90
C PHE A 168 4.00 -6.87 5.24
N PHE A 169 5.25 -7.30 5.28
CA PHE A 169 6.35 -6.53 4.72
C PHE A 169 7.50 -7.45 4.26
N LEU A 170 8.32 -6.93 3.37
CA LEU A 170 9.52 -7.63 2.91
C LEU A 170 10.71 -7.29 3.82
N LYS A 171 11.42 -8.31 4.26
CA LYS A 171 12.64 -8.20 5.05
C LYS A 171 13.68 -9.18 4.54
N LYS A 172 14.92 -8.72 4.41
CA LYS A 172 16.01 -9.55 3.92
C LYS A 172 16.47 -10.54 4.99
N ILE A 173 16.49 -11.82 4.62
CA ILE A 173 17.13 -12.91 5.35
C ILE A 173 18.30 -13.40 4.50
N ASN A 174 19.51 -13.33 5.05
CA ASN A 174 20.74 -13.63 4.32
C ASN A 174 20.88 -12.75 3.07
N LYS A 175 20.62 -13.30 1.88
CA LYS A 175 20.78 -12.62 0.60
C LYS A 175 19.46 -12.29 -0.10
N CYS A 176 18.31 -12.81 0.39
CA CYS A 176 17.02 -12.72 -0.27
C CYS A 176 15.96 -12.06 0.61
N SER A 177 15.01 -11.37 0.01
CA SER A 177 13.86 -10.80 0.71
C SER A 177 12.77 -11.85 0.87
N GLU A 178 12.29 -12.03 2.10
CA GLU A 178 11.18 -12.91 2.44
C GLU A 178 10.01 -12.07 2.99
N ILE A 179 8.80 -12.59 2.90
CA ILE A 179 7.60 -11.93 3.42
C ILE A 179 7.48 -12.24 4.90
N PHE A 180 7.32 -11.21 5.70
CA PHE A 180 7.08 -11.28 7.14
C PHE A 180 5.69 -10.77 7.49
N LEU A 181 5.15 -11.28 8.58
CA LEU A 181 3.89 -10.88 9.18
C LEU A 181 4.11 -10.49 10.64
N SER A 182 3.40 -9.46 11.10
CA SER A 182 3.29 -9.11 12.52
C SER A 182 1.86 -8.67 12.82
N ASN A 183 1.34 -8.99 14.00
CA ASN A 183 0.01 -8.64 14.47
C ASN A 183 0.09 -7.57 15.55
N PHE A 184 -0.85 -6.64 15.53
CA PHE A 184 -0.97 -5.62 16.57
C PHE A 184 -1.85 -6.13 17.71
N ASN A 185 -1.32 -6.12 18.94
CA ASN A 185 -2.12 -6.34 20.15
C ASN A 185 -2.66 -4.99 20.63
N LEU A 186 -3.98 -4.82 20.52
CA LEU A 186 -4.63 -3.56 20.90
C LEU A 186 -4.61 -3.32 22.42
N ALA A 187 -4.65 -4.38 23.24
CA ALA A 187 -4.63 -4.24 24.70
C ALA A 187 -3.29 -3.67 25.19
N ASP A 188 -2.19 -4.23 24.70
CA ASP A 188 -0.83 -3.82 25.08
C ASP A 188 -0.29 -2.68 24.20
N LYS A 189 -0.98 -2.35 23.08
CA LYS A 189 -0.54 -1.40 22.07
C LYS A 189 0.85 -1.72 21.50
N LYS A 190 1.11 -3.02 21.34
CA LYS A 190 2.40 -3.56 20.89
C LYS A 190 2.22 -4.50 19.71
N TRP A 191 3.27 -4.64 18.94
CA TRP A 191 3.36 -5.61 17.85
C TRP A 191 3.93 -6.93 18.34
N THR A 192 3.43 -8.04 17.82
CA THR A 192 4.08 -9.35 18.01
C THR A 192 5.43 -9.36 17.32
N GLU A 193 6.31 -10.27 17.71
CA GLU A 193 7.51 -10.53 16.93
C GLU A 193 7.12 -10.89 15.48
N ALA A 194 7.83 -10.30 14.52
CA ALA A 194 7.57 -10.54 13.12
C ALA A 194 8.07 -11.92 12.71
N ILE A 195 7.17 -12.75 12.20
CA ILE A 195 7.47 -14.10 11.71
C ILE A 195 7.57 -14.13 10.18
N PRO A 196 8.52 -14.86 9.60
CA PRO A 196 8.55 -15.09 8.16
C PRO A 196 7.38 -16.01 7.76
N ILE A 197 6.71 -15.69 6.65
CA ILE A 197 5.68 -16.54 6.07
C ILE A 197 6.10 -17.14 4.72
N THR A 198 7.27 -16.76 4.21
CA THR A 198 7.92 -17.40 3.07
C THR A 198 9.38 -17.68 3.38
N MET A 199 9.93 -18.77 2.83
CA MET A 199 11.34 -19.18 2.97
C MET A 199 11.84 -19.84 1.69
N THR A 200 11.53 -19.25 0.54
CA THR A 200 11.90 -19.83 -0.76
C THR A 200 13.36 -19.59 -1.13
N LYS A 201 14.06 -18.72 -0.37
CA LYS A 201 15.44 -18.30 -0.61
C LYS A 201 15.63 -17.63 -1.99
N ARG A 202 14.57 -16.96 -2.47
CA ARG A 202 14.56 -16.19 -3.71
C ARG A 202 14.16 -14.76 -3.43
N GLU A 203 14.69 -13.82 -4.18
CA GLU A 203 14.35 -12.39 -4.02
C GLU A 203 12.90 -12.14 -4.36
N LYS A 204 12.22 -11.35 -3.52
CA LYS A 204 10.82 -10.96 -3.68
C LYS A 204 10.68 -9.46 -3.71
N VAL A 205 9.75 -8.99 -4.52
CA VAL A 205 9.37 -7.58 -4.65
C VAL A 205 7.85 -7.46 -4.86
N TYR A 206 7.29 -6.28 -4.64
CA TYR A 206 5.90 -5.93 -4.97
C TYR A 206 4.85 -6.83 -4.27
N LEU A 207 4.69 -6.64 -2.98
CA LEU A 207 3.73 -7.39 -2.19
C LEU A 207 2.32 -6.77 -2.27
N SER A 208 1.30 -7.61 -2.47
CA SER A 208 -0.11 -7.26 -2.30
C SER A 208 -0.85 -8.33 -1.52
N ILE A 209 -1.64 -7.92 -0.52
CA ILE A 209 -2.41 -8.79 0.36
C ILE A 209 -3.88 -8.38 0.31
N LEU A 210 -4.74 -9.36 0.24
CA LEU A 210 -6.19 -9.21 0.35
C LEU A 210 -6.73 -10.20 1.39
N LYS A 211 -7.44 -9.72 2.40
CA LYS A 211 -8.21 -10.55 3.34
C LYS A 211 -9.65 -10.63 2.85
N THR A 212 -10.18 -11.83 2.74
CA THR A 212 -11.58 -12.05 2.37
C THR A 212 -12.45 -12.33 3.59
N THR A 213 -13.77 -12.20 3.43
CA THR A 213 -14.76 -12.40 4.50
C THR A 213 -14.75 -13.80 5.10
N ASN A 214 -14.28 -14.81 4.37
CA ASN A 214 -14.11 -16.18 4.84
C ASN A 214 -12.81 -16.41 5.62
N LYS A 215 -12.20 -15.33 6.14
CA LYS A 215 -10.97 -15.36 6.94
C LYS A 215 -9.79 -16.02 6.21
N GLN A 216 -9.63 -15.72 4.94
CA GLN A 216 -8.47 -16.13 4.16
C GLN A 216 -7.65 -14.94 3.72
N TYR A 217 -6.34 -15.05 3.82
CA TYR A 217 -5.39 -14.17 3.16
C TYR A 217 -5.11 -14.69 1.76
N HIS A 218 -5.22 -13.81 0.79
CA HIS A 218 -4.73 -14.00 -0.57
C HIS A 218 -3.49 -13.13 -0.71
N ILE A 219 -2.38 -13.72 -1.12
CA ILE A 219 -1.07 -13.09 -1.10
C ILE A 219 -0.46 -13.23 -2.48
N THR A 220 -0.04 -12.11 -3.07
CA THR A 220 0.68 -12.10 -4.34
C THR A 220 1.93 -11.24 -4.25
N PHE A 221 2.95 -11.64 -4.98
CA PHE A 221 4.25 -10.96 -5.05
C PHE A 221 4.98 -11.35 -6.33
N ALA A 222 6.01 -10.62 -6.68
CA ALA A 222 6.92 -11.03 -7.73
C ALA A 222 8.16 -11.71 -7.11
N GLU A 223 8.51 -12.92 -7.56
CA GLU A 223 9.65 -13.70 -7.08
C GLU A 223 10.66 -13.93 -8.19
N ALA A 224 11.94 -13.68 -7.90
CA ALA A 224 13.03 -13.87 -8.84
C ALA A 224 13.35 -15.36 -9.04
N ASN A 225 13.47 -15.80 -10.30
CA ASN A 225 14.00 -17.09 -10.68
C ASN A 225 14.70 -16.95 -12.03
N ASN A 226 15.98 -17.36 -12.13
CA ASN A 226 16.79 -17.30 -13.35
C ASN A 226 16.75 -15.91 -14.03
N ASN A 227 17.00 -14.84 -13.26
CA ASN A 227 17.00 -13.44 -13.71
C ASN A 227 15.65 -12.92 -14.26
N LYS A 228 14.55 -13.60 -13.95
CA LYS A 228 13.18 -13.17 -14.27
C LYS A 228 12.37 -13.09 -12.99
N TYR A 229 11.34 -12.24 -13.00
CA TYR A 229 10.39 -12.14 -11.90
C TYR A 229 9.07 -12.78 -12.29
N TYR A 230 8.62 -13.74 -11.48
CA TYR A 230 7.37 -14.46 -11.69
C TYR A 230 6.29 -13.96 -10.75
N CYS A 231 5.07 -13.82 -11.27
CA CYS A 231 3.90 -13.53 -10.47
C CYS A 231 3.51 -14.77 -9.67
N MET A 232 3.73 -14.69 -8.37
CA MET A 232 3.44 -15.75 -7.42
C MET A 232 2.18 -15.44 -6.65
N TYR A 233 1.42 -16.46 -6.35
CA TYR A 233 0.23 -16.38 -5.53
C TYR A 233 0.14 -17.60 -4.60
N PHE A 234 -0.36 -17.37 -3.40
CA PHE A 234 -0.85 -18.41 -2.49
C PHE A 234 -1.97 -17.84 -1.60
N ASN A 235 -2.73 -18.73 -0.97
CA ASN A 235 -3.74 -18.37 0.01
C ASN A 235 -3.64 -19.24 1.25
N GLU A 236 -3.95 -18.65 2.41
CA GLU A 236 -3.93 -19.32 3.70
C GLU A 236 -5.05 -18.80 4.61
N ALA A 237 -5.51 -19.68 5.52
CA ALA A 237 -6.41 -19.26 6.57
C ALA A 237 -5.72 -18.27 7.53
N THR A 238 -6.45 -17.24 8.01
CA THR A 238 -5.88 -16.22 8.87
C THR A 238 -5.30 -16.76 10.17
N ASP A 239 -5.85 -17.86 10.68
CA ASP A 239 -5.48 -18.47 11.95
C ASP A 239 -4.31 -19.46 11.83
N ASN A 240 -3.95 -19.84 10.60
CA ASN A 240 -2.95 -20.87 10.31
C ASN A 240 -1.78 -20.38 9.45
N ILE A 241 -1.62 -19.09 9.27
CA ILE A 241 -0.56 -18.58 8.42
C ILE A 241 0.82 -18.89 9.04
N SER A 242 1.56 -19.73 8.37
CA SER A 242 2.88 -20.18 8.80
C SER A 242 3.83 -20.32 7.62
N VAL A 243 5.11 -20.54 7.87
CA VAL A 243 6.14 -20.73 6.82
C VAL A 243 5.95 -22.03 6.03
N LEU A 244 5.20 -22.98 6.58
CA LEU A 244 5.23 -24.38 6.12
C LEU A 244 4.16 -24.65 5.05
N ASN A 245 4.60 -25.18 3.91
CA ASN A 245 3.80 -25.87 2.90
C ASN A 245 2.79 -25.03 2.09
N HIS A 246 3.11 -23.79 1.76
CA HIS A 246 2.28 -23.04 0.81
C HIS A 246 2.31 -23.70 -0.58
N GLN A 247 1.14 -23.89 -1.16
CA GLN A 247 1.02 -24.23 -2.58
C GLN A 247 1.11 -22.95 -3.40
N TYR A 248 2.29 -22.66 -3.91
CA TYR A 248 2.51 -21.51 -4.78
C TYR A 248 1.96 -21.75 -6.18
N ILE A 249 1.17 -20.83 -6.68
CA ILE A 249 0.68 -20.81 -8.06
C ILE A 249 1.48 -19.77 -8.84
N HIS A 250 2.08 -20.22 -9.94
CA HIS A 250 2.74 -19.36 -10.92
C HIS A 250 1.71 -18.89 -11.94
N LEU A 251 1.51 -17.58 -12.05
CA LEU A 251 0.45 -17.01 -12.90
C LEU A 251 0.94 -16.49 -14.25
N ASN A 252 2.19 -16.03 -14.33
CA ASN A 252 2.78 -15.62 -15.60
C ASN A 252 3.73 -16.71 -16.16
N LYS A 253 3.76 -16.87 -17.46
CA LYS A 253 4.56 -17.91 -18.11
C LYS A 253 5.84 -17.38 -18.79
N LYS A 254 5.95 -16.11 -19.09
CA LYS A 254 6.94 -15.65 -20.08
C LYS A 254 7.92 -14.58 -19.62
N THR A 255 7.55 -13.59 -18.82
CA THR A 255 8.37 -12.38 -18.63
C THR A 255 8.29 -11.80 -17.22
N ILE A 256 8.73 -10.58 -17.05
CA ILE A 256 8.86 -9.89 -15.77
C ILE A 256 7.49 -9.47 -15.26
N CYS A 257 7.10 -9.99 -14.12
CA CYS A 257 5.93 -9.51 -13.36
C CYS A 257 6.31 -8.25 -12.56
N SER A 258 5.58 -7.16 -12.78
CA SER A 258 5.70 -5.95 -11.98
C SER A 258 4.35 -5.57 -11.37
N PHE A 259 4.39 -5.09 -10.13
CA PHE A 259 3.22 -4.57 -9.41
C PHE A 259 2.00 -5.50 -9.38
N PRO A 260 2.17 -6.79 -9.01
CA PRO A 260 1.03 -7.67 -8.84
C PRO A 260 0.08 -7.11 -7.78
N ASN A 261 -1.21 -7.09 -8.08
CA ASN A 261 -2.24 -6.53 -7.21
C ASN A 261 -3.48 -7.42 -7.18
N LEU A 262 -4.02 -7.60 -5.99
CA LEU A 262 -5.24 -8.36 -5.72
C LEU A 262 -6.41 -7.43 -5.46
N LEU A 263 -7.55 -7.75 -6.04
CA LEU A 263 -8.81 -7.09 -5.76
C LEU A 263 -9.97 -8.08 -5.78
N VAL A 264 -11.06 -7.77 -5.12
CA VAL A 264 -12.29 -8.56 -5.13
C VAL A 264 -13.45 -7.70 -5.62
N LYS A 265 -14.26 -8.27 -6.52
CA LYS A 265 -15.51 -7.67 -6.99
C LYS A 265 -16.53 -8.78 -7.16
N ASN A 266 -17.72 -8.62 -6.57
CA ASN A 266 -18.83 -9.60 -6.67
C ASN A 266 -18.37 -11.04 -6.39
N SER A 267 -17.67 -11.25 -5.26
CA SER A 267 -17.10 -12.55 -4.83
C SER A 267 -16.10 -13.18 -5.81
N THR A 268 -15.69 -12.49 -6.86
CA THR A 268 -14.65 -12.91 -7.79
C THR A 268 -13.35 -12.23 -7.41
N LEU A 269 -12.28 -13.00 -7.27
CA LEU A 269 -10.93 -12.49 -7.11
C LEU A 269 -10.35 -12.14 -8.48
N TYR A 270 -9.69 -11.01 -8.54
CA TYR A 270 -8.91 -10.58 -9.69
C TYR A 270 -7.47 -10.38 -9.23
N LEU A 271 -6.54 -10.86 -10.02
CA LEU A 271 -5.13 -10.57 -9.87
C LEU A 271 -4.63 -9.91 -11.15
N GLN A 272 -4.00 -8.76 -10.97
CA GLN A 272 -3.50 -7.93 -12.07
C GLN A 272 -2.00 -7.71 -11.89
N TRP A 273 -1.26 -7.64 -12.99
CA TRP A 273 0.16 -7.26 -12.98
C TRP A 273 0.56 -6.61 -14.30
N ILE A 274 1.68 -5.92 -14.30
CA ILE A 274 2.26 -5.34 -15.51
C ILE A 274 3.35 -6.29 -16.03
N GLU A 275 3.26 -6.61 -17.31
CA GLU A 275 4.25 -7.39 -18.05
C GLU A 275 4.78 -6.55 -19.22
N GLY A 276 5.99 -5.97 -19.07
CA GLY A 276 6.46 -4.93 -19.96
C GLY A 276 5.62 -3.65 -19.85
N THR A 277 4.82 -3.36 -20.87
CA THR A 277 3.90 -2.21 -20.90
C THR A 277 2.43 -2.61 -20.86
N VAL A 278 2.15 -3.92 -20.73
CA VAL A 278 0.80 -4.48 -20.84
C VAL A 278 0.27 -4.82 -19.44
N LEU A 279 -0.96 -4.39 -19.14
CA LEU A 279 -1.68 -4.81 -17.94
C LEU A 279 -2.36 -6.15 -18.21
N LEU A 280 -1.94 -7.18 -17.48
CA LEU A 280 -2.55 -8.50 -17.51
C LEU A 280 -3.51 -8.68 -16.33
N THR A 281 -4.59 -9.41 -16.57
CA THR A 281 -5.59 -9.73 -15.55
C THR A 281 -5.99 -11.19 -15.64
N CYS A 282 -6.00 -11.89 -14.52
CA CYS A 282 -6.67 -13.19 -14.37
C CYS A 282 -7.72 -13.12 -13.26
N LYS A 283 -8.66 -14.06 -13.28
CA LYS A 283 -9.75 -14.13 -12.31
C LYS A 283 -9.92 -15.53 -11.73
N SER A 284 -10.34 -15.56 -10.46
CA SER A 284 -10.72 -16.78 -9.76
C SER A 284 -12.13 -16.63 -9.18
N LYS A 285 -12.99 -17.64 -9.43
CA LYS A 285 -14.36 -17.74 -8.89
C LYS A 285 -14.47 -18.72 -7.71
N ASN A 286 -13.38 -19.37 -7.34
CA ASN A 286 -13.33 -20.39 -6.31
C ASN A 286 -12.30 -20.10 -5.21
N SER A 287 -12.26 -18.86 -4.76
CA SER A 287 -11.39 -18.36 -3.68
C SER A 287 -9.90 -18.64 -3.91
N GLY A 288 -9.43 -18.46 -5.14
CA GLY A 288 -8.01 -18.57 -5.49
C GLY A 288 -7.51 -19.99 -5.75
N LYS A 289 -8.38 -21.02 -5.69
CA LYS A 289 -7.96 -22.41 -5.97
C LYS A 289 -7.54 -22.62 -7.42
N THR A 290 -8.24 -21.97 -8.36
CA THR A 290 -7.88 -21.96 -9.78
C THR A 290 -8.04 -20.57 -10.36
N TRP A 291 -7.26 -20.26 -11.39
CA TRP A 291 -7.24 -18.98 -12.07
C TRP A 291 -7.47 -19.16 -13.57
N SER A 292 -8.16 -18.19 -14.18
CA SER A 292 -8.29 -18.14 -15.64
C SER A 292 -6.92 -17.89 -16.30
N THR A 293 -6.82 -18.17 -17.58
CA THR A 293 -5.71 -17.64 -18.40
C THR A 293 -5.64 -16.13 -18.29
N PRO A 294 -4.44 -15.53 -18.17
CA PRO A 294 -4.29 -14.07 -18.19
C PRO A 294 -4.81 -13.49 -19.51
N LEU A 295 -5.55 -12.41 -19.39
CA LEU A 295 -6.04 -11.61 -20.52
C LEU A 295 -5.36 -10.25 -20.51
N GLU A 296 -4.98 -9.77 -21.67
CA GLU A 296 -4.50 -8.41 -21.86
C GLU A 296 -5.68 -7.44 -21.76
N ASN A 297 -5.56 -6.44 -20.90
CA ASN A 297 -6.47 -5.31 -20.89
C ASN A 297 -5.98 -4.28 -21.92
N ASN A 298 -6.27 -4.53 -23.20
CA ASN A 298 -5.98 -3.61 -24.30
C ASN A 298 -6.88 -2.37 -24.28
N GLN A 299 -7.92 -2.38 -23.47
CA GLN A 299 -8.74 -1.23 -23.17
C GLN A 299 -8.67 -1.07 -21.65
N ALA A 300 -7.94 -0.06 -21.21
CA ALA A 300 -8.24 0.58 -19.97
C ALA A 300 -9.63 1.24 -20.10
N ASP A 301 -10.66 0.43 -20.21
CA ASP A 301 -11.99 0.79 -19.80
C ASP A 301 -11.98 0.91 -18.27
N PHE A 302 -11.12 1.79 -17.78
CA PHE A 302 -11.28 2.41 -16.48
C PHE A 302 -12.50 3.32 -16.60
N LYS A 303 -13.67 2.71 -16.67
CA LYS A 303 -14.83 3.38 -16.15
C LYS A 303 -14.53 3.54 -14.67
N PRO A 304 -14.42 4.76 -14.17
CA PRO A 304 -14.24 4.99 -12.74
C PRO A 304 -15.38 4.26 -12.02
N PHE A 305 -15.02 3.47 -11.02
CA PHE A 305 -15.98 2.75 -10.18
C PHE A 305 -16.64 3.69 -9.20
#